data_a9266aa93a98be6073feba7d03524cc7
#
_entry.id   a9266aa93a98be6073feba7d03524cc7
#
_cell.length_a   1.000
_cell.length_b   1.000
_cell.length_c   1.000
_cell.angle_alpha   90.00
_cell.angle_beta   90.00
_cell.angle_gamma   90.00
#
_symmetry.space_group_name_H-M   'P 1'
#
loop_
_entity.id
_entity.type
_entity.pdbx_description
1 polymer ?
#
loop_
_entity_poly.entity_id
_entity_poly.type
_entity_poly.pdbx_seq_one_letter_code
_entity_poly.pdbx_strand_id
1 'polypeptide(L)'
;ALHEPEKRAKGKLSRYQFFLIVIVASFAYSIVPVYLFPSITALSFVCWIWKDSITAQQIGSAFNGLGIGSFALDWITMSSYIGSPLALPAFVVINMMAGFILILYVLLPLFYWNNVYDAKRFPIFTSSVFDVHGQFYNVSRVLDEKSLTFNEEAYNNYSKLYFSASLMLSYGFTLAAFTSSISHVALFYGSRSIWLQFVDSYRCQMQDVHTRLMKQNYESIPRWWFYSLLFSMIGFSILVCEIFSDQLQLRYWGVLLACASVFIFLLPEGVMTATTGQGFSTKLLLEIIIGYLQSGKPIANIAFTTYAFIALNTAKFFIIQLKLAHYMKIPPKVMFLIQIPGSLLACLISFSIQWWILHSVKNICYPELLPKGSPWTCPWERRSFALGVTWGVIGPTRMFFPHGTYFIIFIFIIIGLLAPVGVWMLSRIYPEKTWIRLINWPVIFSVGSIVPPATTVNVWSWFIIGLIFNYFVFRRFKEWWARYTYVLSNGLDSGASILTIFVILFLQSRDIYGPDWWGLELDDHCPLAHCPMAPGVIVEGCPVFN
;
A
#
# COMPACT_ATOMS: atom_id res chain seq x y z
N ALA A 1 -2.48 30.52 2.12
CA ALA A 1 -3.67 30.12 1.34
C ALA A 1 -4.87 29.80 2.22
N LEU A 2 -4.71 29.02 3.33
CA LEU A 2 -5.84 28.64 4.22
C LEU A 2 -6.46 29.84 4.97
N HIS A 3 -5.74 30.91 5.15
CA HIS A 3 -6.19 32.11 5.92
C HIS A 3 -6.40 33.35 5.04
N GLU A 4 -6.16 33.26 3.76
CA GLU A 4 -6.42 34.38 2.84
C GLU A 4 -7.90 34.44 2.49
N PRO A 5 -8.52 35.64 2.56
CA PRO A 5 -9.88 35.81 2.07
C PRO A 5 -9.92 35.47 0.57
N GLU A 6 -10.95 34.74 0.18
CA GLU A 6 -11.13 34.32 -1.20
C GLU A 6 -11.39 35.51 -2.12
N LYS A 7 -10.36 36.01 -2.80
CA LYS A 7 -10.52 37.05 -3.82
C LYS A 7 -11.27 36.44 -5.02
N ARG A 8 -12.56 36.71 -5.12
CA ARG A 8 -13.38 36.27 -6.25
C ARG A 8 -13.17 37.18 -7.45
N ALA A 9 -12.72 36.64 -8.57
CA ALA A 9 -12.92 37.31 -9.84
C ALA A 9 -14.43 37.19 -10.20
N LYS A 10 -15.03 38.25 -10.71
CA LYS A 10 -16.44 38.23 -11.17
C LYS A 10 -16.67 37.03 -12.09
N GLY A 11 -17.67 36.18 -11.79
CA GLY A 11 -18.04 35.00 -12.58
C GLY A 11 -17.32 33.70 -12.23
N LYS A 12 -16.36 33.64 -11.27
CA LYS A 12 -15.74 32.39 -10.83
C LYS A 12 -16.46 31.78 -9.63
N LEU A 13 -16.57 30.43 -9.60
CA LEU A 13 -17.15 29.67 -8.49
C LEU A 13 -16.30 29.83 -7.22
N SER A 14 -16.94 29.79 -6.05
CA SER A 14 -16.23 29.64 -4.79
C SER A 14 -15.67 28.21 -4.67
N ARG A 15 -14.61 28.02 -3.84
CA ARG A 15 -14.08 26.68 -3.57
C ARG A 15 -15.16 25.74 -3.00
N TYR A 16 -16.02 26.25 -2.13
CA TYR A 16 -17.12 25.48 -1.54
C TYR A 16 -18.18 25.07 -2.58
N GLN A 17 -18.61 26.02 -3.42
CA GLN A 17 -19.57 25.69 -4.51
C GLN A 17 -18.99 24.66 -5.48
N PHE A 18 -17.70 24.83 -5.86
CA PHE A 18 -17.01 23.87 -6.71
C PHE A 18 -16.94 22.50 -6.05
N PHE A 19 -16.62 22.43 -4.76
CA PHE A 19 -16.59 21.17 -4.00
C PHE A 19 -17.93 20.45 -4.02
N LEU A 20 -19.04 21.15 -3.74
CA LEU A 20 -20.39 20.56 -3.77
C LEU A 20 -20.77 20.05 -5.16
N ILE A 21 -20.47 20.81 -6.21
CA ILE A 21 -20.72 20.38 -7.60
C ILE A 21 -19.93 19.11 -7.90
N VAL A 22 -18.67 19.04 -7.51
CA VAL A 22 -17.84 17.86 -7.75
C VAL A 22 -18.32 16.65 -6.97
N ILE A 23 -18.77 16.79 -5.71
CA ILE A 23 -19.35 15.68 -4.94
C ILE A 23 -20.56 15.12 -5.66
N VAL A 24 -21.51 15.98 -6.06
CA VAL A 24 -22.74 15.54 -6.74
C VAL A 24 -22.42 14.87 -8.07
N ALA A 25 -21.52 15.45 -8.86
CA ALA A 25 -21.09 14.88 -10.13
C ALA A 25 -20.37 13.52 -9.96
N SER A 26 -19.46 13.43 -8.96
CA SER A 26 -18.76 12.20 -8.63
C SER A 26 -19.72 11.11 -8.13
N PHE A 27 -20.65 11.46 -7.25
CA PHE A 27 -21.68 10.55 -6.77
C PHE A 27 -22.52 10.00 -7.94
N ALA A 28 -23.02 10.87 -8.82
CA ALA A 28 -23.82 10.45 -9.97
C ALA A 28 -23.03 9.58 -10.96
N TYR A 29 -21.77 9.97 -11.27
CA TYR A 29 -20.94 9.18 -12.18
C TYR A 29 -20.59 7.81 -11.59
N SER A 30 -20.28 7.74 -10.30
CA SER A 30 -19.84 6.50 -9.64
C SER A 30 -20.93 5.42 -9.60
N ILE A 31 -22.20 5.75 -9.85
CA ILE A 31 -23.27 4.77 -10.04
C ILE A 31 -22.92 3.80 -11.19
N VAL A 32 -22.22 4.29 -12.23
CA VAL A 32 -21.84 3.47 -13.38
C VAL A 32 -20.81 2.40 -12.97
N PRO A 33 -19.59 2.73 -12.50
CA PRO A 33 -18.59 1.72 -12.19
C PRO A 33 -18.89 0.89 -10.93
N VAL A 34 -19.65 1.42 -9.97
CA VAL A 34 -19.90 0.70 -8.71
C VAL A 34 -21.12 -0.23 -8.80
N TYR A 35 -22.11 0.08 -9.64
CA TYR A 35 -23.37 -0.65 -9.65
C TYR A 35 -23.83 -1.12 -11.02
N LEU A 36 -23.77 -0.27 -12.06
CA LEU A 36 -24.32 -0.60 -13.38
C LEU A 36 -23.34 -1.33 -14.29
N PHE A 37 -22.07 -0.94 -14.28
CA PHE A 37 -21.04 -1.41 -15.21
C PHE A 37 -19.66 -1.57 -14.54
N PRO A 38 -19.50 -2.49 -13.59
CA PRO A 38 -18.22 -2.74 -12.92
C PRO A 38 -17.06 -3.09 -13.86
N SER A 39 -17.28 -3.77 -14.98
CA SER A 39 -16.21 -4.09 -15.96
C SER A 39 -15.49 -2.86 -16.50
N ILE A 40 -16.05 -1.64 -16.38
CA ILE A 40 -15.37 -0.40 -16.81
C ILE A 40 -14.15 -0.06 -15.94
N THR A 41 -14.00 -0.72 -14.79
CA THR A 41 -12.85 -0.59 -13.91
C THR A 41 -11.60 -1.27 -14.44
N ALA A 42 -11.75 -2.18 -15.43
CA ALA A 42 -10.64 -2.96 -16.00
C ALA A 42 -10.90 -3.36 -17.46
N LEU A 43 -10.87 -2.40 -18.37
CA LEU A 43 -11.03 -2.67 -19.80
C LEU A 43 -9.70 -3.16 -20.39
N SER A 44 -9.63 -4.43 -20.83
CA SER A 44 -8.43 -5.08 -21.37
C SER A 44 -8.60 -5.39 -22.86
N PHE A 45 -8.43 -4.40 -23.72
CA PHE A 45 -8.68 -4.51 -25.17
C PHE A 45 -7.86 -5.61 -25.86
N VAL A 46 -6.64 -5.87 -25.43
CA VAL A 46 -5.77 -6.91 -25.99
C VAL A 46 -6.40 -8.29 -25.82
N CYS A 47 -7.00 -8.57 -24.68
CA CYS A 47 -7.66 -9.85 -24.40
C CYS A 47 -8.91 -10.06 -25.29
N TRP A 48 -9.60 -9.00 -25.64
CA TRP A 48 -10.79 -9.09 -26.51
C TRP A 48 -10.42 -9.42 -27.95
N ILE A 49 -9.23 -8.99 -28.40
CA ILE A 49 -8.73 -9.23 -29.76
C ILE A 49 -8.12 -10.65 -29.87
N TRP A 50 -7.32 -11.07 -28.89
CA TRP A 50 -6.61 -12.36 -28.90
C TRP A 50 -7.12 -13.27 -27.77
N LYS A 51 -8.30 -13.84 -27.95
CA LYS A 51 -8.99 -14.65 -26.93
C LYS A 51 -8.32 -15.97 -26.60
N ASP A 52 -7.64 -16.58 -27.59
CA ASP A 52 -7.07 -17.93 -27.46
C ASP A 52 -5.57 -17.96 -27.14
N SER A 53 -4.92 -16.79 -27.06
CA SER A 53 -3.48 -16.69 -26.80
C SER A 53 -3.19 -16.36 -25.35
N ILE A 54 -2.62 -17.33 -24.60
CA ILE A 54 -2.19 -17.14 -23.22
C ILE A 54 -1.21 -15.95 -23.12
N THR A 55 -0.19 -15.92 -23.98
CA THR A 55 0.82 -14.84 -23.96
C THR A 55 0.20 -13.47 -24.21
N ALA A 56 -0.74 -13.36 -25.17
CA ALA A 56 -1.43 -12.10 -25.42
C ALA A 56 -2.28 -11.67 -24.20
N GLN A 57 -2.95 -12.62 -23.57
CA GLN A 57 -3.72 -12.34 -22.35
C GLN A 57 -2.83 -12.00 -21.15
N GLN A 58 -1.69 -12.64 -20.97
CA GLN A 58 -0.70 -12.27 -19.94
C GLN A 58 -0.15 -10.86 -20.17
N ILE A 59 0.00 -10.43 -21.43
CA ILE A 59 0.44 -9.07 -21.77
C ILE A 59 -0.68 -8.05 -21.55
N GLY A 60 -1.92 -8.39 -21.94
CA GLY A 60 -3.05 -7.46 -21.98
C GLY A 60 -3.86 -7.38 -20.68
N SER A 61 -3.85 -8.43 -19.86
CA SER A 61 -4.68 -8.48 -18.65
C SER A 61 -4.36 -7.36 -17.66
N ALA A 62 -5.41 -6.65 -17.28
CA ALA A 62 -5.36 -5.57 -16.29
C ALA A 62 -5.09 -6.08 -14.87
N PHE A 63 -5.60 -7.28 -14.52
CA PHE A 63 -5.56 -7.85 -13.17
C PHE A 63 -4.47 -8.90 -12.99
N ASN A 64 -4.29 -9.77 -13.96
CA ASN A 64 -3.42 -10.95 -13.86
C ASN A 64 -2.22 -10.91 -14.81
N GLY A 65 -1.96 -9.75 -15.43
CA GLY A 65 -0.90 -9.59 -16.41
C GLY A 65 -0.22 -8.22 -16.38
N LEU A 66 0.43 -7.88 -17.49
CA LEU A 66 1.18 -6.64 -17.65
C LEU A 66 0.28 -5.41 -17.93
N GLY A 67 -0.99 -5.60 -18.27
CA GLY A 67 -1.97 -4.54 -18.48
C GLY A 67 -1.69 -3.62 -19.65
N ILE A 68 -0.98 -4.08 -20.66
CA ILE A 68 -0.72 -3.28 -21.87
C ILE A 68 -2.02 -3.12 -22.65
N GLY A 69 -2.41 -1.87 -22.91
CA GLY A 69 -3.69 -1.55 -23.56
C GLY A 69 -4.91 -1.67 -22.64
N SER A 70 -4.72 -1.72 -21.32
CA SER A 70 -5.81 -1.71 -20.36
C SER A 70 -6.07 -0.30 -19.81
N PHE A 71 -7.35 0.00 -19.50
CA PHE A 71 -7.79 1.29 -18.96
C PHE A 71 -8.85 1.09 -17.87
N ALA A 72 -8.81 1.98 -16.86
CA ALA A 72 -9.89 2.16 -15.92
C ALA A 72 -10.52 3.54 -16.11
N LEU A 73 -11.83 3.60 -16.08
CA LEU A 73 -12.61 4.85 -16.12
C LEU A 73 -13.32 5.07 -14.78
N ASP A 74 -12.71 4.66 -13.70
CA ASP A 74 -13.22 4.77 -12.35
C ASP A 74 -12.22 5.44 -11.41
N TRP A 75 -12.71 6.43 -10.67
CA TRP A 75 -11.87 7.19 -9.74
C TRP A 75 -11.37 6.33 -8.58
N ILE A 76 -12.19 5.41 -8.07
CA ILE A 76 -11.81 4.52 -6.96
C ILE A 76 -10.66 3.63 -7.39
N THR A 77 -10.74 3.03 -8.57
CA THR A 77 -9.66 2.20 -9.14
C THR A 77 -8.36 2.98 -9.28
N MET A 78 -8.43 4.27 -9.66
CA MET A 78 -7.25 5.11 -9.82
C MET A 78 -6.62 5.52 -8.48
N SER A 79 -7.42 5.78 -7.43
CA SER A 79 -6.93 6.39 -6.18
C SER A 79 -6.73 5.39 -5.03
N SER A 80 -7.27 4.18 -5.11
CA SER A 80 -7.39 3.25 -3.97
C SER A 80 -6.06 2.77 -3.38
N TYR A 81 -5.06 2.50 -4.21
CA TYR A 81 -3.79 1.91 -3.75
C TYR A 81 -2.69 2.93 -3.47
N ILE A 82 -2.62 3.98 -4.28
CA ILE A 82 -1.51 4.96 -4.25
C ILE A 82 -1.96 6.28 -3.59
N GLY A 83 -3.26 6.47 -3.46
CA GLY A 83 -3.87 7.74 -3.09
C GLY A 83 -4.13 8.62 -4.32
N SER A 84 -4.67 9.82 -4.09
CA SER A 84 -5.06 10.68 -5.21
C SER A 84 -3.86 11.12 -6.07
N PRO A 85 -3.92 10.88 -7.39
CA PRO A 85 -2.87 11.31 -8.31
C PRO A 85 -2.73 12.83 -8.40
N LEU A 86 -3.77 13.60 -7.99
CA LEU A 86 -3.79 15.05 -8.03
C LEU A 86 -3.00 15.69 -6.88
N ALA A 87 -2.76 14.94 -5.80
CA ALA A 87 -2.14 15.44 -4.59
C ALA A 87 -0.60 15.41 -4.61
N LEU A 88 0.01 14.71 -5.58
CA LEU A 88 1.45 14.48 -5.62
C LEU A 88 2.15 15.38 -6.64
N PRO A 89 3.39 15.82 -6.37
CA PRO A 89 4.16 16.60 -7.33
C PRO A 89 4.54 15.77 -8.57
N ALA A 90 4.66 16.41 -9.72
CA ALA A 90 4.95 15.74 -11.00
C ALA A 90 6.22 14.86 -10.96
N PHE A 91 7.29 15.28 -10.25
CA PHE A 91 8.51 14.50 -10.16
C PHE A 91 8.29 13.15 -9.45
N VAL A 92 7.41 13.10 -8.44
CA VAL A 92 7.05 11.85 -7.75
C VAL A 92 6.29 10.93 -8.69
N VAL A 93 5.30 11.46 -9.41
CA VAL A 93 4.52 10.69 -10.41
C VAL A 93 5.44 10.07 -11.46
N ILE A 94 6.42 10.85 -11.98
CA ILE A 94 7.38 10.37 -12.98
C ILE A 94 8.33 9.30 -12.40
N ASN A 95 8.83 9.47 -11.16
CA ASN A 95 9.68 8.48 -10.51
C ASN A 95 8.93 7.17 -10.25
N MET A 96 7.68 7.23 -9.79
CA MET A 96 6.85 6.04 -9.61
C MET A 96 6.61 5.32 -10.94
N MET A 97 6.33 6.07 -12.01
CA MET A 97 6.17 5.46 -13.33
C MET A 97 7.44 4.82 -13.84
N ALA A 98 8.61 5.44 -13.62
CA ALA A 98 9.90 4.84 -13.94
C ALA A 98 10.11 3.51 -13.21
N GLY A 99 9.75 3.45 -11.91
CA GLY A 99 9.76 2.22 -11.11
C GLY A 99 8.81 1.16 -11.67
N PHE A 100 7.60 1.55 -12.02
CA PHE A 100 6.61 0.66 -12.61
C PHE A 100 7.09 0.04 -13.93
N ILE A 101 7.62 0.85 -14.86
CA ILE A 101 8.18 0.37 -16.12
C ILE A 101 9.35 -0.58 -15.85
N LEU A 102 10.27 -0.22 -14.97
CA LEU A 102 11.42 -1.05 -14.64
C LEU A 102 10.99 -2.42 -14.09
N ILE A 103 10.08 -2.44 -13.14
CA ILE A 103 9.69 -3.67 -12.43
C ILE A 103 8.80 -4.54 -13.34
N LEU A 104 7.73 -3.97 -13.94
CA LEU A 104 6.70 -4.76 -14.63
C LEU A 104 6.96 -4.95 -16.12
N TYR A 105 7.64 -4.02 -16.78
CA TYR A 105 7.85 -4.15 -18.24
C TYR A 105 9.27 -4.55 -18.63
N VAL A 106 10.22 -4.47 -17.70
CA VAL A 106 11.58 -4.93 -17.95
C VAL A 106 11.88 -6.20 -17.14
N LEU A 107 11.83 -6.11 -15.82
CA LEU A 107 12.30 -7.20 -14.97
C LEU A 107 11.33 -8.37 -14.91
N LEU A 108 10.04 -8.14 -14.71
CA LEU A 108 9.05 -9.21 -14.63
C LEU A 108 9.01 -10.07 -15.90
N PRO A 109 8.97 -9.51 -17.13
CA PRO A 109 9.10 -10.28 -18.36
C PRO A 109 10.40 -11.06 -18.46
N LEU A 110 11.53 -10.44 -18.12
CA LEU A 110 12.82 -11.12 -18.14
C LEU A 110 12.86 -12.33 -17.18
N PHE A 111 12.34 -12.19 -15.97
CA PHE A 111 12.28 -13.28 -15.01
C PHE A 111 11.32 -14.39 -15.44
N TYR A 112 10.14 -14.02 -15.92
CA TYR A 112 9.09 -14.98 -16.27
C TYR A 112 9.43 -15.79 -17.52
N TRP A 113 9.77 -15.13 -18.62
CA TRP A 113 10.03 -15.85 -19.88
C TRP A 113 11.36 -16.60 -19.90
N ASN A 114 12.34 -16.19 -19.10
CA ASN A 114 13.56 -16.99 -18.87
C ASN A 114 13.38 -18.09 -17.81
N ASN A 115 12.16 -18.28 -17.30
CA ASN A 115 11.82 -19.31 -16.32
C ASN A 115 12.69 -19.29 -15.05
N VAL A 116 13.05 -18.11 -14.55
CA VAL A 116 13.85 -17.97 -13.35
C VAL A 116 13.04 -18.47 -12.15
N TYR A 117 13.59 -19.40 -11.37
CA TYR A 117 12.90 -20.10 -10.26
C TYR A 117 11.59 -20.80 -10.66
N ASP A 118 11.57 -21.43 -11.84
CA ASP A 118 10.38 -22.09 -12.39
C ASP A 118 9.16 -21.16 -12.52
N ALA A 119 9.40 -19.88 -12.84
CA ALA A 119 8.37 -18.86 -12.88
C ALA A 119 7.19 -19.19 -13.82
N LYS A 120 7.43 -19.93 -14.90
CA LYS A 120 6.36 -20.37 -15.84
C LYS A 120 5.37 -21.37 -15.26
N ARG A 121 5.70 -21.96 -14.11
CA ARG A 121 4.80 -22.86 -13.38
C ARG A 121 3.66 -22.13 -12.68
N PHE A 122 3.79 -20.83 -12.47
CA PHE A 122 2.86 -19.99 -11.73
C PHE A 122 2.33 -18.85 -12.62
N PRO A 123 1.20 -18.22 -12.25
CA PRO A 123 0.74 -17.00 -12.93
C PRO A 123 1.81 -15.91 -12.95
N ILE A 124 1.92 -15.17 -14.06
CA ILE A 124 2.94 -14.12 -14.21
C ILE A 124 2.76 -13.01 -13.16
N PHE A 125 1.51 -12.68 -12.84
CA PHE A 125 1.16 -11.59 -11.93
C PHE A 125 0.15 -12.06 -10.89
N THR A 126 0.58 -12.21 -9.64
CA THR A 126 -0.28 -12.59 -8.51
C THR A 126 0.41 -12.31 -7.18
N SER A 127 -0.38 -12.10 -6.12
CA SER A 127 0.11 -11.98 -4.73
C SER A 127 0.05 -13.30 -3.94
N SER A 128 -0.35 -14.39 -4.58
CA SER A 128 -0.53 -15.70 -3.94
C SER A 128 0.78 -16.51 -3.90
N VAL A 129 0.79 -17.52 -3.05
CA VAL A 129 1.87 -18.48 -2.89
C VAL A 129 1.41 -19.88 -3.32
N PHE A 130 2.33 -20.70 -3.80
CA PHE A 130 2.02 -21.93 -4.51
C PHE A 130 2.81 -23.14 -3.97
N ASP A 131 2.29 -24.33 -4.27
CA ASP A 131 2.99 -25.59 -4.09
C ASP A 131 3.80 -26.01 -5.33
N VAL A 132 4.46 -27.16 -5.27
CA VAL A 132 5.26 -27.71 -6.38
C VAL A 132 4.44 -28.01 -7.64
N HIS A 133 3.13 -28.19 -7.50
CA HIS A 133 2.22 -28.53 -8.60
C HIS A 133 1.58 -27.28 -9.24
N GLY A 134 1.91 -26.08 -8.75
CA GLY A 134 1.32 -24.83 -9.24
C GLY A 134 -0.06 -24.52 -8.67
N GLN A 135 -0.50 -25.27 -7.64
CA GLN A 135 -1.75 -25.01 -6.93
C GLN A 135 -1.54 -24.04 -5.78
N PHE A 136 -2.60 -23.38 -5.31
CA PHE A 136 -2.52 -22.53 -4.13
C PHE A 136 -2.03 -23.33 -2.92
N TYR A 137 -1.04 -22.75 -2.21
CA TYR A 137 -0.44 -23.44 -1.07
C TYR A 137 -1.43 -23.65 0.07
N ASN A 138 -1.66 -24.90 0.43
CA ASN A 138 -2.56 -25.27 1.52
C ASN A 138 -1.82 -25.25 2.86
N VAL A 139 -1.94 -24.15 3.58
CA VAL A 139 -1.26 -23.93 4.86
C VAL A 139 -1.73 -24.88 5.96
N SER A 140 -2.99 -25.31 5.94
CA SER A 140 -3.53 -26.21 6.96
C SER A 140 -2.79 -27.55 7.04
N ARG A 141 -2.16 -27.97 5.93
CA ARG A 141 -1.37 -29.23 5.88
C ARG A 141 -0.04 -29.15 6.61
N VAL A 142 0.47 -27.94 6.87
CA VAL A 142 1.80 -27.72 7.47
C VAL A 142 1.74 -27.08 8.86
N LEU A 143 0.54 -26.88 9.38
CA LEU A 143 0.29 -26.38 10.73
C LEU A 143 -0.22 -27.50 11.62
N ASP A 144 0.19 -27.51 12.87
CA ASP A 144 -0.46 -28.27 13.92
C ASP A 144 -1.84 -27.65 14.24
N GLU A 145 -2.90 -28.43 14.16
CA GLU A 145 -4.27 -27.96 14.32
C GLU A 145 -4.56 -27.35 15.70
N LYS A 146 -3.87 -27.83 16.76
CA LYS A 146 -4.12 -27.39 18.14
C LYS A 146 -3.32 -26.16 18.51
N SER A 147 -2.03 -26.14 18.18
CA SER A 147 -1.11 -25.08 18.58
C SER A 147 -0.95 -24.01 17.52
N LEU A 148 -1.44 -24.22 16.29
CA LEU A 148 -1.21 -23.36 15.12
C LEU A 148 0.27 -23.04 14.91
N THR A 149 1.15 -23.99 15.23
CA THR A 149 2.59 -23.89 15.01
C THR A 149 3.01 -24.72 13.80
N PHE A 150 4.16 -24.38 13.24
CA PHE A 150 4.69 -25.05 12.06
C PHE A 150 5.11 -26.50 12.37
N ASN A 151 4.67 -27.44 11.51
CA ASN A 151 5.04 -28.85 11.56
C ASN A 151 6.04 -29.18 10.43
N GLU A 152 7.29 -29.46 10.80
CA GLU A 152 8.39 -29.69 9.85
C GLU A 152 8.23 -31.00 9.08
N GLU A 153 7.73 -32.04 9.72
CA GLU A 153 7.50 -33.33 9.08
C GLU A 153 6.40 -33.23 8.02
N ALA A 154 5.30 -32.59 8.36
CA ALA A 154 4.21 -32.33 7.44
C ALA A 154 4.64 -31.47 6.25
N TYR A 155 5.49 -30.45 6.48
CA TYR A 155 6.05 -29.61 5.42
C TYR A 155 6.93 -30.39 4.45
N ASN A 156 7.81 -31.27 4.96
CA ASN A 156 8.69 -32.08 4.12
C ASN A 156 7.91 -33.11 3.30
N ASN A 157 6.80 -33.61 3.84
CA ASN A 157 5.93 -34.60 3.16
C ASN A 157 4.95 -33.96 2.16
N TYR A 158 4.63 -32.66 2.30
CA TYR A 158 3.68 -31.99 1.42
C TYR A 158 4.39 -31.31 0.24
N SER A 159 4.94 -30.12 0.44
CA SER A 159 5.59 -29.33 -0.61
C SER A 159 6.37 -28.17 -0.04
N LYS A 160 7.46 -27.78 -0.71
CA LYS A 160 8.08 -26.48 -0.50
C LYS A 160 7.15 -25.37 -0.99
N LEU A 161 7.33 -24.17 -0.43
CA LEU A 161 6.60 -22.98 -0.84
C LEU A 161 7.28 -22.31 -2.03
N TYR A 162 6.48 -21.93 -3.03
CA TYR A 162 6.95 -21.23 -4.24
C TYR A 162 6.26 -19.90 -4.43
N PHE A 163 7.01 -18.95 -5.03
CA PHE A 163 6.54 -17.61 -5.36
C PHE A 163 6.35 -17.44 -6.85
N SER A 164 5.35 -16.63 -7.23
CA SER A 164 5.32 -16.06 -8.56
C SER A 164 6.47 -15.07 -8.77
N ALA A 165 6.86 -14.82 -10.02
CA ALA A 165 7.88 -13.85 -10.36
C ALA A 165 7.54 -12.44 -9.84
N SER A 166 6.27 -12.02 -9.95
CA SER A 166 5.80 -10.73 -9.46
C SER A 166 5.92 -10.57 -7.94
N LEU A 167 5.57 -11.61 -7.18
CA LEU A 167 5.67 -11.58 -5.72
C LEU A 167 7.14 -11.53 -5.25
N MET A 168 8.01 -12.32 -5.89
CA MET A 168 9.45 -12.32 -5.61
C MET A 168 10.07 -10.94 -5.84
N LEU A 169 9.80 -10.32 -6.99
CA LEU A 169 10.26 -8.97 -7.30
C LEU A 169 9.68 -7.94 -6.32
N SER A 170 8.40 -8.07 -5.95
CA SER A 170 7.76 -7.20 -4.95
C SER A 170 8.50 -7.23 -3.61
N TYR A 171 8.90 -8.39 -3.12
CA TYR A 171 9.68 -8.51 -1.88
C TYR A 171 11.06 -7.87 -2.01
N GLY A 172 11.78 -8.16 -3.10
CA GLY A 172 13.08 -7.57 -3.37
C GLY A 172 13.03 -6.04 -3.41
N PHE A 173 12.12 -5.47 -4.19
CA PHE A 173 11.99 -4.02 -4.31
C PHE A 173 11.46 -3.34 -3.05
N THR A 174 10.67 -4.02 -2.22
CA THR A 174 10.28 -3.51 -0.90
C THR A 174 11.51 -3.34 0.00
N LEU A 175 12.44 -4.31 -0.01
CA LEU A 175 13.71 -4.21 0.70
C LEU A 175 14.60 -3.10 0.14
N ALA A 176 14.69 -2.99 -1.20
CA ALA A 176 15.43 -1.92 -1.86
C ALA A 176 14.86 -0.52 -1.54
N ALA A 177 13.53 -0.37 -1.49
CA ALA A 177 12.88 0.88 -1.13
C ALA A 177 13.27 1.34 0.28
N PHE A 178 13.27 0.43 1.24
CA PHE A 178 13.68 0.72 2.60
C PHE A 178 15.15 1.15 2.69
N THR A 179 16.06 0.33 2.16
CA THR A 179 17.49 0.60 2.26
C THR A 179 17.89 1.84 1.47
N SER A 180 17.26 2.08 0.32
CA SER A 180 17.47 3.30 -0.46
C SER A 180 16.94 4.54 0.27
N SER A 181 15.87 4.44 1.07
CA SER A 181 15.39 5.58 1.85
C SER A 181 16.40 6.01 2.91
N ILE A 182 17.03 5.06 3.60
CA ILE A 182 18.09 5.34 4.58
C ILE A 182 19.28 6.01 3.89
N SER A 183 19.76 5.40 2.80
CA SER A 183 20.88 5.93 2.02
C SER A 183 20.58 7.32 1.44
N HIS A 184 19.39 7.51 0.87
CA HIS A 184 18.95 8.78 0.29
C HIS A 184 18.86 9.89 1.36
N VAL A 185 18.23 9.60 2.50
CA VAL A 185 18.11 10.56 3.61
C VAL A 185 19.49 10.94 4.15
N ALA A 186 20.39 9.97 4.33
CA ALA A 186 21.75 10.22 4.81
C ALA A 186 22.58 11.09 3.84
N LEU A 187 22.47 10.86 2.52
CA LEU A 187 23.26 11.54 1.50
C LEU A 187 22.74 12.93 1.13
N PHE A 188 21.43 13.08 0.94
CA PHE A 188 20.83 14.31 0.42
C PHE A 188 20.43 15.29 1.52
N TYR A 189 19.97 14.80 2.67
CA TYR A 189 19.60 15.66 3.80
C TYR A 189 20.71 15.77 4.84
N GLY A 190 21.67 14.85 4.84
CA GLY A 190 22.84 14.82 5.71
C GLY A 190 22.52 14.53 7.16
N SER A 191 23.23 13.57 7.75
CA SER A 191 23.06 13.23 9.18
C SER A 191 23.27 14.44 10.10
N ARG A 192 24.25 15.30 9.77
CA ARG A 192 24.53 16.53 10.52
C ARG A 192 23.38 17.55 10.44
N SER A 193 22.78 17.72 9.26
CA SER A 193 21.65 18.64 9.09
C SER A 193 20.42 18.17 9.84
N ILE A 194 20.10 16.87 9.77
CA ILE A 194 18.99 16.27 10.52
C ILE A 194 19.23 16.39 12.03
N TRP A 195 20.47 16.11 12.48
CA TRP A 195 20.83 16.24 13.88
C TRP A 195 20.72 17.68 14.38
N LEU A 196 21.24 18.65 13.61
CA LEU A 196 21.11 20.07 13.95
C LEU A 196 19.66 20.52 14.02
N GLN A 197 18.83 20.13 13.03
CA GLN A 197 17.39 20.44 13.05
C GLN A 197 16.69 19.79 14.25
N PHE A 198 17.06 18.58 14.62
CA PHE A 198 16.55 17.93 15.83
C PHE A 198 16.93 18.71 17.10
N VAL A 199 18.21 19.09 17.24
CA VAL A 199 18.70 19.86 18.37
C VAL A 199 18.06 21.25 18.42
N ASP A 200 17.95 21.93 17.29
CA ASP A 200 17.34 23.27 17.20
C ASP A 200 15.84 23.22 17.49
N SER A 201 15.16 22.19 17.04
CA SER A 201 13.75 21.92 17.38
C SER A 201 13.58 21.67 18.88
N TYR A 202 14.47 20.88 19.49
CA TYR A 202 14.46 20.65 20.93
C TYR A 202 14.74 21.92 21.74
N ARG A 203 15.66 22.76 21.28
CA ARG A 203 15.98 24.07 21.89
C ARG A 203 14.97 25.17 21.54
N CYS A 204 13.95 24.88 20.73
CA CYS A 204 12.94 25.84 20.29
C CYS A 204 13.50 27.09 19.56
N GLN A 205 14.63 26.97 18.89
CA GLN A 205 15.30 28.11 18.22
C GLN A 205 14.70 28.43 16.85
N MET A 206 14.18 27.44 16.12
CA MET A 206 13.50 27.64 14.83
C MET A 206 12.05 28.10 15.06
N GLN A 207 11.76 29.37 14.86
CA GLN A 207 10.42 29.94 15.01
C GLN A 207 9.86 30.39 13.66
N ASP A 208 9.07 29.53 13.03
CA ASP A 208 8.16 29.95 11.97
C ASP A 208 7.09 30.92 12.52
N VAL A 209 6.56 31.81 11.66
CA VAL A 209 5.50 32.76 12.00
C VAL A 209 4.31 32.07 12.66
N HIS A 210 3.91 30.91 12.14
CA HIS A 210 2.81 30.13 12.70
C HIS A 210 3.12 29.62 14.11
N THR A 211 4.35 29.15 14.35
CA THR A 211 4.79 28.69 15.69
C THR A 211 4.80 29.84 16.70
N ARG A 212 5.25 31.04 16.28
CA ARG A 212 5.23 32.23 17.13
C ARG A 212 3.81 32.61 17.54
N LEU A 213 2.87 32.66 16.58
CA LEU A 213 1.47 32.97 16.83
C LEU A 213 0.81 31.93 17.75
N MET A 214 1.11 30.65 17.56
CA MET A 214 0.57 29.59 18.43
C MET A 214 1.10 29.71 19.86
N LYS A 215 2.40 29.97 20.05
CA LYS A 215 3.00 30.16 21.39
C LYS A 215 2.49 31.42 22.11
N GLN A 216 2.14 32.46 21.36
CA GLN A 216 1.59 33.70 21.95
C GLN A 216 0.15 33.50 22.46
N ASN A 217 -0.66 32.68 21.77
CA ASN A 217 -2.08 32.59 22.02
C ASN A 217 -2.51 31.31 22.77
N TYR A 218 -1.68 30.25 22.76
CA TYR A 218 -2.06 28.96 23.32
C TYR A 218 -0.92 28.33 24.13
N GLU A 219 -1.31 27.64 25.20
CA GLU A 219 -0.39 26.86 26.00
C GLU A 219 0.03 25.57 25.27
N SER A 220 1.30 25.21 25.40
CA SER A 220 1.83 23.93 24.89
C SER A 220 1.30 22.73 25.68
N ILE A 221 1.27 21.57 25.01
CA ILE A 221 0.91 20.31 25.67
C ILE A 221 2.02 19.94 26.67
N PRO A 222 1.70 19.64 27.95
CA PRO A 222 2.68 19.16 28.90
C PRO A 222 3.29 17.83 28.43
N ARG A 223 4.62 17.71 28.50
CA ARG A 223 5.32 16.49 28.03
C ARG A 223 4.89 15.23 28.77
N TRP A 224 4.51 15.34 30.05
CA TRP A 224 4.08 14.19 30.83
C TRP A 224 2.78 13.54 30.30
N TRP A 225 1.92 14.26 29.58
CA TRP A 225 0.74 13.68 28.93
C TRP A 225 1.12 12.63 27.90
N PHE A 226 2.14 12.91 27.09
CA PHE A 226 2.64 11.95 26.10
C PHE A 226 3.30 10.74 26.76
N TYR A 227 4.11 10.96 27.80
CA TYR A 227 4.76 9.86 28.52
C TYR A 227 3.77 8.99 29.28
N SER A 228 2.79 9.58 29.97
CA SER A 228 1.79 8.80 30.70
C SER A 228 0.94 7.95 29.74
N LEU A 229 0.52 8.51 28.59
CA LEU A 229 -0.20 7.75 27.56
C LEU A 229 0.67 6.63 26.98
N LEU A 230 1.92 6.91 26.64
CA LEU A 230 2.84 5.92 26.08
C LEU A 230 3.05 4.74 27.06
N PHE A 231 3.44 5.03 28.30
CA PHE A 231 3.72 3.97 29.28
C PHE A 231 2.46 3.19 29.69
N SER A 232 1.31 3.84 29.80
CA SER A 232 0.06 3.14 30.12
C SER A 232 -0.34 2.20 28.97
N MET A 233 -0.20 2.63 27.71
CA MET A 233 -0.55 1.79 26.55
C MET A 233 0.45 0.65 26.32
N ILE A 234 1.75 0.88 26.55
CA ILE A 234 2.75 -0.21 26.54
C ILE A 234 2.43 -1.22 27.65
N GLY A 235 2.18 -0.76 28.87
CA GLY A 235 1.82 -1.63 29.99
C GLY A 235 0.56 -2.45 29.71
N PHE A 236 -0.48 -1.83 29.16
CA PHE A 236 -1.71 -2.52 28.77
C PHE A 236 -1.46 -3.55 27.65
N SER A 237 -0.65 -3.22 26.63
CA SER A 237 -0.31 -4.15 25.55
C SER A 237 0.49 -5.35 26.06
N ILE A 238 1.45 -5.14 26.99
CA ILE A 238 2.19 -6.22 27.65
C ILE A 238 1.22 -7.10 28.45
N LEU A 239 0.34 -6.49 29.24
CA LEU A 239 -0.63 -7.23 30.03
C LEU A 239 -1.52 -8.12 29.16
N VAL A 240 -2.05 -7.61 28.06
CA VAL A 240 -2.85 -8.40 27.09
C VAL A 240 -2.03 -9.54 26.50
N CYS A 241 -0.79 -9.29 26.07
CA CYS A 241 0.06 -10.32 25.50
C CYS A 241 0.43 -11.42 26.49
N GLU A 242 0.63 -11.10 27.77
CA GLU A 242 0.95 -12.10 28.79
C GLU A 242 -0.28 -12.89 29.25
N ILE A 243 -1.46 -12.26 29.40
CA ILE A 243 -2.71 -12.96 29.73
C ILE A 243 -3.09 -13.96 28.62
N PHE A 244 -2.93 -13.57 27.36
CA PHE A 244 -3.28 -14.38 26.20
C PHE A 244 -2.05 -14.99 25.51
N SER A 245 -0.98 -15.28 26.28
CA SER A 245 0.31 -15.73 25.72
C SER A 245 0.20 -17.01 24.88
N ASP A 246 -0.67 -17.94 25.27
CA ASP A 246 -0.89 -19.19 24.54
C ASP A 246 -1.59 -18.98 23.20
N GLN A 247 -2.49 -17.99 23.12
CA GLN A 247 -3.25 -17.65 21.92
C GLN A 247 -2.48 -16.72 21.01
N LEU A 248 -1.86 -15.66 21.54
CA LEU A 248 -1.11 -14.66 20.78
C LEU A 248 0.31 -15.10 20.44
N GLN A 249 0.86 -16.09 21.18
CA GLN A 249 2.23 -16.60 21.03
C GLN A 249 3.33 -15.54 21.14
N LEU A 250 2.96 -14.29 21.49
CA LEU A 250 3.84 -13.12 21.61
C LEU A 250 4.00 -12.74 23.09
N ARG A 251 5.23 -12.69 23.58
CA ARG A 251 5.54 -12.27 24.94
C ARG A 251 5.90 -10.79 25.04
N TYR A 252 6.04 -10.27 26.29
CA TYR A 252 6.36 -8.86 26.59
C TYR A 252 7.51 -8.28 25.79
N TRP A 253 8.58 -9.05 25.54
CA TRP A 253 9.74 -8.59 24.78
C TRP A 253 9.40 -8.27 23.33
N GLY A 254 8.43 -8.97 22.74
CA GLY A 254 7.94 -8.71 21.40
C GLY A 254 7.25 -7.35 21.29
N VAL A 255 6.46 -6.96 22.30
CA VAL A 255 5.86 -5.62 22.36
C VAL A 255 6.93 -4.53 22.47
N LEU A 256 7.94 -4.74 23.31
CA LEU A 256 9.06 -3.79 23.45
C LEU A 256 9.87 -3.67 22.14
N LEU A 257 10.12 -4.80 21.47
CA LEU A 257 10.77 -4.81 20.16
C LEU A 257 9.93 -4.11 19.08
N ALA A 258 8.60 -4.27 19.10
CA ALA A 258 7.69 -3.54 18.22
C ALA A 258 7.82 -2.02 18.45
N CYS A 259 7.80 -1.55 19.69
CA CYS A 259 8.01 -0.14 20.02
C CYS A 259 9.39 0.37 19.55
N ALA A 260 10.45 -0.40 19.76
CA ALA A 260 11.80 -0.04 19.28
C ALA A 260 11.85 0.05 17.75
N SER A 261 11.21 -0.88 17.05
CA SER A 261 11.09 -0.87 15.58
C SER A 261 10.37 0.37 15.08
N VAL A 262 9.27 0.77 15.71
CA VAL A 262 8.54 2.00 15.39
C VAL A 262 9.45 3.22 15.54
N PHE A 263 10.19 3.30 16.65
CA PHE A 263 11.10 4.42 16.89
C PHE A 263 12.20 4.54 15.82
N ILE A 264 12.76 3.41 15.38
CA ILE A 264 13.82 3.38 14.37
C ILE A 264 13.25 3.74 12.98
N PHE A 265 12.10 3.19 12.60
CA PHE A 265 11.57 3.32 11.23
C PHE A 265 10.80 4.61 11.00
N LEU A 266 10.29 5.26 12.06
CA LEU A 266 9.49 6.48 11.94
C LEU A 266 10.27 7.62 11.28
N LEU A 267 11.56 7.77 11.57
CA LEU A 267 12.37 8.87 11.04
C LEU A 267 12.57 8.76 9.51
N PRO A 268 13.13 7.67 8.95
CA PRO A 268 13.35 7.58 7.50
C PRO A 268 12.02 7.60 6.72
N GLU A 269 11.00 6.92 7.21
CA GLU A 269 9.69 6.89 6.56
C GLU A 269 8.98 8.26 6.66
N GLY A 270 9.09 8.93 7.80
CA GLY A 270 8.56 10.28 8.01
C GLY A 270 9.19 11.32 7.09
N VAL A 271 10.52 11.29 6.92
CA VAL A 271 11.24 12.18 6.00
C VAL A 271 10.81 11.93 4.55
N MET A 272 10.70 10.67 4.14
CA MET A 272 10.24 10.31 2.80
C MET A 272 8.81 10.77 2.55
N THR A 273 7.90 10.50 3.47
CA THR A 273 6.50 10.94 3.35
C THR A 273 6.38 12.47 3.32
N ALA A 274 7.15 13.19 4.13
CA ALA A 274 7.12 14.65 4.18
C ALA A 274 7.67 15.31 2.90
N THR A 275 8.62 14.68 2.22
CA THR A 275 9.29 15.24 1.04
C THR A 275 8.67 14.83 -0.29
N THR A 276 8.08 13.64 -0.34
CA THR A 276 7.54 13.07 -1.58
C THR A 276 6.02 12.87 -1.56
N GLY A 277 5.39 12.90 -0.38
CA GLY A 277 3.99 12.50 -0.21
C GLY A 277 3.79 10.98 -0.28
N GLN A 278 4.86 10.21 -0.49
CA GLN A 278 4.84 8.74 -0.56
C GLN A 278 5.73 8.12 0.50
N GLY A 279 5.23 7.06 1.13
CA GLY A 279 6.02 6.19 2.00
C GLY A 279 6.38 4.88 1.32
N PHE A 280 7.09 4.02 2.03
CA PHE A 280 7.30 2.63 1.66
C PHE A 280 6.66 1.71 2.71
N SER A 281 6.32 0.49 2.33
CA SER A 281 5.73 -0.45 3.28
C SER A 281 6.82 -1.06 4.18
N THR A 282 6.76 -0.76 5.47
CA THR A 282 7.64 -1.36 6.49
C THR A 282 7.14 -2.73 6.96
N LYS A 283 5.93 -3.15 6.53
CA LYS A 283 5.31 -4.40 6.98
C LYS A 283 6.20 -5.62 6.75
N LEU A 284 6.75 -5.75 5.53
CA LEU A 284 7.66 -6.84 5.18
C LEU A 284 8.89 -6.93 6.10
N LEU A 285 9.50 -5.78 6.43
CA LEU A 285 10.68 -5.75 7.31
C LEU A 285 10.35 -6.22 8.72
N LEU A 286 9.19 -5.80 9.24
CA LEU A 286 8.72 -6.23 10.55
C LEU A 286 8.46 -7.74 10.58
N GLU A 287 7.86 -8.29 9.53
CA GLU A 287 7.64 -9.73 9.40
C GLU A 287 8.95 -10.52 9.28
N ILE A 288 9.95 -9.99 8.58
CA ILE A 288 11.30 -10.57 8.54
C ILE A 288 11.94 -10.60 9.92
N ILE A 289 11.92 -9.49 10.65
CA ILE A 289 12.55 -9.38 11.98
C ILE A 289 11.98 -10.44 12.92
N ILE A 290 10.66 -10.49 13.07
CA ILE A 290 10.04 -11.45 13.98
C ILE A 290 10.09 -12.89 13.44
N GLY A 291 10.08 -13.08 12.11
CA GLY A 291 10.21 -14.37 11.47
C GLY A 291 11.55 -15.05 11.75
N TYR A 292 12.65 -14.29 11.83
CA TYR A 292 13.94 -14.82 12.27
C TYR A 292 13.98 -15.11 13.77
N LEU A 293 13.33 -14.28 14.59
CA LEU A 293 13.33 -14.43 16.05
C LEU A 293 12.37 -15.52 16.55
N GLN A 294 11.22 -15.68 15.89
CA GLN A 294 10.18 -16.64 16.24
C GLN A 294 9.67 -17.40 15.01
N SER A 295 10.53 -18.11 14.32
CA SER A 295 10.17 -18.95 13.18
C SER A 295 9.16 -20.03 13.58
N GLY A 296 8.16 -20.29 12.72
CA GLY A 296 7.13 -21.31 12.95
C GLY A 296 5.99 -20.91 13.90
N LYS A 297 5.91 -19.62 14.27
CA LYS A 297 4.83 -19.06 15.11
C LYS A 297 4.07 -17.95 14.36
N PRO A 298 3.13 -18.30 13.48
CA PRO A 298 2.46 -17.33 12.62
C PRO A 298 1.65 -16.30 13.39
N ILE A 299 1.02 -16.69 14.51
CA ILE A 299 0.21 -15.76 15.29
C ILE A 299 1.11 -14.71 15.98
N ALA A 300 2.27 -15.11 16.49
CA ALA A 300 3.24 -14.17 17.04
C ALA A 300 3.75 -13.19 15.97
N ASN A 301 3.98 -13.68 14.74
CA ASN A 301 4.39 -12.85 13.62
C ASN A 301 3.32 -11.79 13.29
N ILE A 302 2.07 -12.21 13.17
CA ILE A 302 0.93 -11.31 12.88
C ILE A 302 0.74 -10.33 14.03
N ALA A 303 0.77 -10.77 15.28
CA ALA A 303 0.59 -9.90 16.45
C ALA A 303 1.69 -8.83 16.54
N PHE A 304 2.96 -9.21 16.42
CA PHE A 304 4.10 -8.29 16.40
C PHE A 304 3.98 -7.25 15.28
N THR A 305 3.71 -7.74 14.07
CA THR A 305 3.59 -6.88 12.89
C THR A 305 2.41 -5.92 13.04
N THR A 306 1.29 -6.38 13.59
CA THR A 306 0.12 -5.54 13.86
C THR A 306 0.47 -4.42 14.84
N TYR A 307 1.10 -4.74 15.97
CA TYR A 307 1.54 -3.71 16.93
C TYR A 307 2.48 -2.69 16.30
N ALA A 308 3.53 -3.16 15.61
CA ALA A 308 4.55 -2.28 15.06
C ALA A 308 4.04 -1.47 13.84
N PHE A 309 3.43 -2.12 12.85
CA PHE A 309 3.02 -1.48 11.60
C PHE A 309 1.86 -0.50 11.80
N ILE A 310 0.85 -0.88 12.59
CA ILE A 310 -0.28 0.03 12.87
C ILE A 310 0.19 1.21 13.71
N ALA A 311 1.02 0.99 14.74
CA ALA A 311 1.56 2.08 15.54
C ALA A 311 2.38 3.07 14.69
N LEU A 312 3.21 2.58 13.76
CA LEU A 312 4.00 3.41 12.85
C LEU A 312 3.11 4.27 11.93
N ASN A 313 2.10 3.65 11.32
CA ASN A 313 1.17 4.38 10.44
C ASN A 313 0.34 5.39 11.23
N THR A 314 -0.19 5.00 12.38
CA THR A 314 -0.97 5.90 13.25
C THR A 314 -0.13 7.07 13.74
N ALA A 315 1.15 6.85 14.10
CA ALA A 315 2.07 7.91 14.47
C ALA A 315 2.27 8.94 13.35
N LYS A 316 2.43 8.47 12.09
CA LYS A 316 2.51 9.38 10.92
C LYS A 316 1.25 10.22 10.75
N PHE A 317 0.07 9.58 10.78
CA PHE A 317 -1.20 10.30 10.68
C PHE A 317 -1.41 11.28 11.84
N PHE A 318 -1.02 10.91 13.05
CA PHE A 318 -1.08 11.79 14.21
C PHE A 318 -0.23 13.06 14.02
N ILE A 319 1.00 12.92 13.53
CA ILE A 319 1.89 14.05 13.23
C ILE A 319 1.28 14.96 12.15
N ILE A 320 0.70 14.38 11.08
CA ILE A 320 0.04 15.13 10.00
C ILE A 320 -1.16 15.92 10.57
N GLN A 321 -1.98 15.32 11.40
CA GLN A 321 -3.14 15.96 12.02
C GLN A 321 -2.73 17.08 12.99
N LEU A 322 -1.68 16.87 13.80
CA LEU A 322 -1.13 17.92 14.66
C LEU A 322 -0.60 19.11 13.85
N LYS A 323 0.07 18.83 12.72
CA LYS A 323 0.56 19.89 11.83
C LYS A 323 -0.60 20.65 11.16
N LEU A 324 -1.65 19.95 10.74
CA LEU A 324 -2.87 20.58 10.22
C LEU A 324 -3.52 21.49 11.29
N ALA A 325 -3.70 20.98 12.51
CA ALA A 325 -4.24 21.76 13.63
C ALA A 325 -3.40 23.01 13.92
N HIS A 326 -2.06 22.90 13.83
CA HIS A 326 -1.13 24.01 13.98
C HIS A 326 -1.36 25.11 12.93
N TYR A 327 -1.54 24.75 11.66
CA TYR A 327 -1.87 25.70 10.60
C TYR A 327 -3.27 26.28 10.74
N MET A 328 -4.25 25.50 11.20
CA MET A 328 -5.64 25.93 11.44
C MET A 328 -5.80 26.73 12.74
N LYS A 329 -4.72 26.92 13.52
CA LYS A 329 -4.74 27.65 14.82
C LYS A 329 -5.66 27.02 15.86
N ILE A 330 -5.77 25.68 15.87
CA ILE A 330 -6.49 24.94 16.90
C ILE A 330 -5.62 24.81 18.14
N PRO A 331 -6.16 25.03 19.38
CA PRO A 331 -5.38 24.91 20.61
C PRO A 331 -4.79 23.50 20.76
N PRO A 332 -3.46 23.36 20.99
CA PRO A 332 -2.80 22.06 21.01
C PRO A 332 -3.35 21.08 22.05
N LYS A 333 -3.67 21.58 23.25
CA LYS A 333 -4.25 20.75 24.34
C LYS A 333 -5.60 20.18 23.95
N VAL A 334 -6.47 20.99 23.32
CA VAL A 334 -7.78 20.54 22.84
C VAL A 334 -7.64 19.47 21.76
N MET A 335 -6.73 19.69 20.80
CA MET A 335 -6.47 18.73 19.74
C MET A 335 -6.01 17.38 20.29
N PHE A 336 -5.08 17.38 21.24
CA PHE A 336 -4.60 16.15 21.89
C PHE A 336 -5.75 15.40 22.62
N LEU A 337 -6.55 16.13 23.41
CA LEU A 337 -7.65 15.53 24.17
C LEU A 337 -8.76 14.95 23.28
N ILE A 338 -9.06 15.58 22.15
CA ILE A 338 -10.10 15.09 21.21
C ILE A 338 -9.60 13.86 20.43
N GLN A 339 -8.30 13.75 20.17
CA GLN A 339 -7.77 12.60 19.44
C GLN A 339 -7.91 11.27 20.20
N ILE A 340 -7.85 11.28 21.52
CA ILE A 340 -7.98 10.05 22.33
C ILE A 340 -9.38 9.43 22.16
N PRO A 341 -10.48 10.11 22.50
CA PRO A 341 -11.81 9.54 22.31
C PRO A 341 -12.16 9.33 20.85
N GLY A 342 -11.66 10.17 19.95
CA GLY A 342 -11.83 10.01 18.49
C GLY A 342 -11.21 8.71 17.98
N SER A 343 -9.99 8.38 18.42
CA SER A 343 -9.32 7.12 18.08
C SER A 343 -10.04 5.91 18.65
N LEU A 344 -10.49 5.98 19.92
CA LEU A 344 -11.28 4.93 20.56
C LEU A 344 -12.59 4.67 19.82
N LEU A 345 -13.32 5.72 19.50
CA LEU A 345 -14.57 5.62 18.74
C LEU A 345 -14.34 5.01 17.35
N ALA A 346 -13.29 5.44 16.65
CA ALA A 346 -12.91 4.89 15.35
C ALA A 346 -12.59 3.39 15.43
N CYS A 347 -11.84 2.96 16.46
CA CYS A 347 -11.55 1.54 16.70
C CYS A 347 -12.83 0.72 16.97
N LEU A 348 -13.72 1.22 17.81
CA LEU A 348 -14.98 0.53 18.13
C LEU A 348 -15.88 0.39 16.90
N ILE A 349 -16.03 1.46 16.13
CA ILE A 349 -16.85 1.44 14.90
C ILE A 349 -16.22 0.49 13.87
N SER A 350 -14.91 0.57 13.64
CA SER A 350 -14.22 -0.30 12.68
C SER A 350 -14.33 -1.77 13.06
N PHE A 351 -14.16 -2.10 14.35
CA PHE A 351 -14.33 -3.46 14.85
C PHE A 351 -15.75 -3.96 14.68
N SER A 352 -16.75 -3.13 15.02
CA SER A 352 -18.16 -3.51 14.91
C SER A 352 -18.58 -3.75 13.45
N ILE A 353 -18.12 -2.90 12.53
CA ILE A 353 -18.38 -3.06 11.09
C ILE A 353 -17.70 -4.31 10.56
N GLN A 354 -16.43 -4.53 10.92
CA GLN A 354 -15.69 -5.72 10.48
C GLN A 354 -16.35 -7.01 10.99
N TRP A 355 -16.76 -7.02 12.25
CA TRP A 355 -17.49 -8.14 12.84
C TRP A 355 -18.80 -8.40 12.10
N TRP A 356 -19.56 -7.35 11.83
CA TRP A 356 -20.82 -7.45 11.07
C TRP A 356 -20.61 -7.99 9.66
N ILE A 357 -19.63 -7.47 8.92
CA ILE A 357 -19.32 -7.93 7.55
C ILE A 357 -18.94 -9.42 7.54
N LEU A 358 -18.04 -9.85 8.43
CA LEU A 358 -17.59 -11.24 8.50
C LEU A 358 -18.72 -12.24 8.82
N HIS A 359 -19.77 -11.78 9.52
CA HIS A 359 -20.93 -12.64 9.83
C HIS A 359 -22.06 -12.54 8.80
N SER A 360 -22.15 -11.42 8.08
CA SER A 360 -23.24 -11.16 7.13
C SER A 360 -22.91 -11.59 5.70
N VAL A 361 -21.65 -11.45 5.28
CA VAL A 361 -21.23 -11.77 3.91
C VAL A 361 -20.74 -13.20 3.83
N LYS A 362 -21.52 -14.07 3.16
CA LYS A 362 -21.12 -15.44 2.88
C LYS A 362 -20.00 -15.48 1.85
N ASN A 363 -19.06 -16.40 1.99
CA ASN A 363 -17.93 -16.61 1.08
C ASN A 363 -17.05 -15.36 0.85
N ILE A 364 -16.96 -14.48 1.85
CA ILE A 364 -16.07 -13.32 1.78
C ILE A 364 -14.64 -13.75 1.44
N CYS A 365 -13.96 -13.02 0.56
CA CYS A 365 -12.61 -13.30 0.05
C CYS A 365 -12.46 -14.52 -0.88
N TYR A 366 -13.55 -15.16 -1.27
CA TYR A 366 -13.58 -16.25 -2.27
C TYR A 366 -14.29 -15.76 -3.54
N PRO A 367 -13.60 -15.10 -4.49
CA PRO A 367 -14.24 -14.48 -5.67
C PRO A 367 -15.05 -15.46 -6.51
N GLU A 368 -14.63 -16.74 -6.56
CA GLU A 368 -15.30 -17.78 -7.34
C GLU A 368 -16.70 -18.13 -6.78
N LEU A 369 -16.93 -17.89 -5.49
CA LEU A 369 -18.17 -18.22 -4.78
C LEU A 369 -19.04 -16.98 -4.50
N LEU A 370 -18.54 -15.79 -4.80
CA LEU A 370 -19.27 -14.54 -4.60
C LEU A 370 -20.25 -14.29 -5.76
N PRO A 371 -21.39 -13.63 -5.50
CA PRO A 371 -22.27 -13.14 -6.57
C PRO A 371 -21.54 -12.23 -7.56
N LYS A 372 -21.93 -12.25 -8.83
CA LYS A 372 -21.40 -11.31 -9.83
C LYS A 372 -21.57 -9.86 -9.35
N GLY A 373 -20.54 -9.05 -9.55
CA GLY A 373 -20.52 -7.65 -9.09
C GLY A 373 -20.28 -7.44 -7.60
N SER A 374 -19.99 -8.50 -6.83
CA SER A 374 -19.66 -8.40 -5.42
C SER A 374 -18.24 -7.84 -5.22
N PRO A 375 -18.03 -6.79 -4.40
CA PRO A 375 -16.73 -6.17 -4.19
C PRO A 375 -15.85 -6.89 -3.16
N TRP A 376 -16.33 -7.95 -2.49
CA TRP A 376 -15.69 -8.59 -1.34
C TRP A 376 -14.53 -9.53 -1.69
N THR A 377 -13.61 -9.09 -2.56
CA THR A 377 -12.52 -9.91 -3.13
C THR A 377 -11.22 -9.94 -2.30
N CYS A 378 -11.06 -9.07 -1.32
CA CYS A 378 -10.00 -9.05 -0.30
C CYS A 378 -8.53 -9.11 -0.83
N PRO A 379 -8.09 -8.23 -1.74
CA PRO A 379 -6.74 -8.33 -2.32
C PRO A 379 -5.61 -8.06 -1.31
N TRP A 380 -5.82 -7.15 -0.34
CA TRP A 380 -4.85 -6.87 0.73
C TRP A 380 -4.70 -8.02 1.72
N GLU A 381 -5.79 -8.68 2.04
CA GLU A 381 -5.82 -9.84 2.95
C GLU A 381 -5.10 -11.03 2.33
N ARG A 382 -5.26 -11.27 1.01
CA ARG A 382 -4.49 -12.30 0.28
C ARG A 382 -2.99 -12.04 0.35
N ARG A 383 -2.57 -10.80 0.12
CA ARG A 383 -1.15 -10.44 0.27
C ARG A 383 -0.67 -10.61 1.72
N SER A 384 -1.47 -10.18 2.69
CA SER A 384 -1.14 -10.33 4.12
C SER A 384 -1.03 -11.80 4.53
N PHE A 385 -1.92 -12.63 3.99
CA PHE A 385 -1.86 -14.09 4.18
C PHE A 385 -0.56 -14.68 3.59
N ALA A 386 -0.23 -14.34 2.34
CA ALA A 386 1.00 -14.80 1.70
C ALA A 386 2.26 -14.39 2.49
N LEU A 387 2.30 -13.16 3.03
CA LEU A 387 3.36 -12.71 3.92
C LEU A 387 3.40 -13.53 5.21
N GLY A 388 2.27 -13.73 5.89
CA GLY A 388 2.17 -14.51 7.13
C GLY A 388 2.61 -15.97 6.94
N VAL A 389 2.26 -16.60 5.81
CA VAL A 389 2.72 -17.95 5.47
C VAL A 389 4.22 -17.99 5.25
N THR A 390 4.75 -17.06 4.46
CA THR A 390 6.16 -17.02 4.11
C THR A 390 7.05 -16.76 5.33
N TRP A 391 6.75 -15.73 6.09
CA TRP A 391 7.62 -15.23 7.16
C TRP A 391 7.26 -15.76 8.54
N GLY A 392 5.98 -16.06 8.78
CA GLY A 392 5.48 -16.52 10.07
C GLY A 392 5.41 -18.04 10.19
N VAL A 393 4.88 -18.75 9.18
CA VAL A 393 4.74 -20.21 9.22
C VAL A 393 6.06 -20.88 8.85
N ILE A 394 6.49 -20.75 7.59
CA ILE A 394 7.68 -21.45 7.08
C ILE A 394 8.95 -20.82 7.64
N GLY A 395 8.98 -19.49 7.68
CA GLY A 395 10.06 -18.71 8.24
C GLY A 395 11.21 -18.43 7.24
N PRO A 396 11.95 -17.34 7.51
CA PRO A 396 12.95 -16.84 6.58
C PRO A 396 14.17 -17.76 6.45
N THR A 397 14.49 -18.56 7.46
CA THR A 397 15.64 -19.47 7.44
C THR A 397 15.51 -20.58 6.41
N ARG A 398 14.28 -21.05 6.13
CA ARG A 398 14.00 -22.10 5.15
C ARG A 398 13.84 -21.55 3.74
N MET A 399 13.30 -20.33 3.61
CA MET A 399 12.98 -19.73 2.31
C MET A 399 14.14 -18.93 1.71
N PHE A 400 14.95 -18.26 2.56
CA PHE A 400 15.89 -17.24 2.11
C PHE A 400 17.32 -17.53 2.60
N PHE A 401 17.68 -17.16 3.79
CA PHE A 401 19.06 -17.23 4.29
C PHE A 401 19.11 -18.02 5.61
N PRO A 402 20.13 -18.90 5.80
CA PRO A 402 21.32 -19.12 4.94
C PRO A 402 21.13 -20.14 3.80
N HIS A 403 20.09 -20.99 3.81
CA HIS A 403 19.98 -22.17 2.93
C HIS A 403 18.75 -22.19 2.02
N GLY A 404 18.03 -21.06 1.90
CA GLY A 404 16.78 -20.99 1.16
C GLY A 404 16.93 -20.76 -0.35
N THR A 405 15.94 -21.18 -1.11
CA THR A 405 15.90 -21.06 -2.58
C THR A 405 15.96 -19.60 -3.04
N TYR A 406 15.34 -18.68 -2.28
CA TYR A 406 15.15 -17.28 -2.67
C TYR A 406 16.15 -16.31 -2.00
N PHE A 407 17.35 -16.76 -1.64
CA PHE A 407 18.34 -15.89 -0.98
C PHE A 407 18.71 -14.64 -1.78
N ILE A 408 18.59 -14.68 -3.11
CA ILE A 408 18.90 -13.57 -4.01
C ILE A 408 18.05 -12.31 -3.71
N ILE A 409 16.92 -12.44 -3.03
CA ILE A 409 16.09 -11.30 -2.63
C ILE A 409 16.86 -10.32 -1.73
N PHE A 410 17.81 -10.79 -0.95
CA PHE A 410 18.64 -9.93 -0.10
C PHE A 410 19.68 -9.10 -0.88
N ILE A 411 19.97 -9.44 -2.14
CA ILE A 411 20.80 -8.59 -3.02
C ILE A 411 20.14 -7.24 -3.25
N PHE A 412 18.80 -7.18 -3.22
CA PHE A 412 18.07 -5.93 -3.35
C PHE A 412 18.34 -4.94 -2.21
N ILE A 413 18.77 -5.41 -1.04
CA ILE A 413 19.27 -4.56 0.05
C ILE A 413 20.49 -3.77 -0.41
N ILE A 414 21.44 -4.44 -1.05
CA ILE A 414 22.67 -3.81 -1.57
C ILE A 414 22.34 -2.87 -2.71
N ILE A 415 21.47 -3.28 -3.65
CA ILE A 415 21.00 -2.42 -4.74
C ILE A 415 20.36 -1.15 -4.18
N GLY A 416 19.51 -1.28 -3.17
CA GLY A 416 18.87 -0.14 -2.53
C GLY A 416 19.86 0.82 -1.86
N LEU A 417 20.89 0.30 -1.18
CA LEU A 417 21.91 1.13 -0.57
C LEU A 417 22.76 1.89 -1.61
N LEU A 418 23.11 1.24 -2.72
CA LEU A 418 24.02 1.80 -3.73
C LEU A 418 23.33 2.74 -4.74
N ALA A 419 22.07 2.52 -5.07
CA ALA A 419 21.37 3.30 -6.10
C ALA A 419 21.33 4.82 -5.80
N PRO A 420 21.03 5.30 -4.58
CA PRO A 420 21.09 6.73 -4.27
C PRO A 420 22.50 7.31 -4.33
N VAL A 421 23.54 6.52 -4.05
CA VAL A 421 24.95 6.96 -4.10
C VAL A 421 25.31 7.41 -5.51
N GLY A 422 24.91 6.63 -6.54
CA GLY A 422 25.15 6.98 -7.94
C GLY A 422 24.54 8.32 -8.32
N VAL A 423 23.28 8.57 -7.97
CA VAL A 423 22.61 9.85 -8.25
C VAL A 423 23.22 10.99 -7.44
N TRP A 424 23.60 10.75 -6.18
CA TRP A 424 24.29 11.74 -5.36
C TRP A 424 25.64 12.14 -5.97
N MET A 425 26.47 11.20 -6.43
CA MET A 425 27.72 11.47 -7.13
C MET A 425 27.49 12.27 -8.40
N LEU A 426 26.53 11.87 -9.25
CA LEU A 426 26.17 12.60 -10.47
C LEU A 426 25.72 14.04 -10.16
N SER A 427 24.97 14.23 -9.09
CA SER A 427 24.53 15.57 -8.67
C SER A 427 25.66 16.48 -8.19
N ARG A 428 26.78 15.88 -7.75
CA ARG A 428 28.02 16.62 -7.36
C ARG A 428 28.88 16.95 -8.57
N ILE A 429 28.96 16.02 -9.55
CA ILE A 429 29.73 16.21 -10.79
C ILE A 429 29.04 17.23 -11.71
N TYR A 430 27.70 17.18 -11.78
CA TYR A 430 26.90 18.07 -12.64
C TYR A 430 25.93 18.92 -11.83
N PRO A 431 26.40 19.89 -11.03
CA PRO A 431 25.56 20.69 -10.14
C PRO A 431 24.54 21.57 -10.87
N GLU A 432 24.80 21.92 -12.13
CA GLU A 432 23.94 22.75 -12.98
C GLU A 432 22.69 21.99 -13.47
N LYS A 433 22.75 20.65 -13.53
CA LYS A 433 21.64 19.83 -14.00
C LYS A 433 20.68 19.52 -12.84
N THR A 434 19.75 20.40 -12.58
CA THR A 434 18.79 20.30 -11.47
C THR A 434 17.90 19.06 -11.54
N TRP A 435 17.64 18.53 -12.74
CA TRP A 435 16.80 17.32 -12.92
C TRP A 435 17.40 16.06 -12.30
N ILE A 436 18.74 15.97 -12.16
CA ILE A 436 19.41 14.80 -11.51
C ILE A 436 18.93 14.65 -10.06
N ARG A 437 18.74 15.78 -9.35
CA ARG A 437 18.27 15.79 -7.96
C ARG A 437 16.79 15.38 -7.81
N LEU A 438 16.03 15.36 -8.90
CA LEU A 438 14.64 14.91 -8.92
C LEU A 438 14.52 13.39 -9.06
N ILE A 439 15.62 12.69 -9.38
CA ILE A 439 15.64 11.22 -9.39
C ILE A 439 15.65 10.73 -7.95
N ASN A 440 14.57 10.05 -7.56
CA ASN A 440 14.37 9.58 -6.19
C ASN A 440 14.21 8.05 -6.17
N TRP A 441 15.31 7.34 -5.93
CA TRP A 441 15.33 5.88 -5.89
C TRP A 441 14.36 5.26 -4.88
N PRO A 442 14.23 5.77 -3.65
CA PRO A 442 13.20 5.31 -2.73
C PRO A 442 11.80 5.30 -3.33
N VAL A 443 11.44 6.35 -4.06
CA VAL A 443 10.13 6.46 -4.74
C VAL A 443 10.06 5.48 -5.93
N ILE A 444 11.13 5.32 -6.71
CA ILE A 444 11.20 4.37 -7.82
C ILE A 444 10.97 2.94 -7.30
N PHE A 445 11.64 2.55 -6.23
CA PHE A 445 11.55 1.21 -5.66
C PHE A 445 10.26 0.97 -4.86
N SER A 446 9.63 2.03 -4.32
CA SER A 446 8.40 1.89 -3.51
C SER A 446 7.24 1.26 -4.27
N VAL A 447 7.24 1.34 -5.59
CA VAL A 447 6.25 0.66 -6.46
C VAL A 447 6.21 -0.84 -6.19
N GLY A 448 7.35 -1.48 -5.91
CA GLY A 448 7.42 -2.89 -5.55
C GLY A 448 6.66 -3.24 -4.26
N SER A 449 6.48 -2.30 -3.33
CA SER A 449 5.69 -2.53 -2.12
C SER A 449 4.18 -2.43 -2.36
N ILE A 450 3.76 -1.85 -3.49
CA ILE A 450 2.36 -1.61 -3.84
C ILE A 450 1.89 -2.67 -4.85
N VAL A 451 2.73 -3.09 -5.77
CA VAL A 451 2.41 -3.99 -6.88
C VAL A 451 3.09 -5.37 -6.71
N PRO A 452 2.35 -6.48 -6.59
CA PRO A 452 0.94 -6.56 -6.23
C PRO A 452 0.68 -6.17 -4.75
N PRO A 453 -0.53 -5.86 -4.28
CA PRO A 453 -1.84 -6.20 -4.84
C PRO A 453 -2.44 -5.14 -5.78
N ALA A 454 -1.87 -3.91 -5.85
CA ALA A 454 -2.30 -2.98 -6.89
C ALA A 454 -2.05 -3.63 -8.26
N THR A 455 -3.02 -3.53 -9.12
CA THR A 455 -2.94 -4.09 -10.46
C THR A 455 -2.35 -3.09 -11.45
N THR A 456 -2.00 -3.55 -12.61
CA THR A 456 -1.35 -2.72 -13.64
C THR A 456 -2.25 -1.58 -14.10
N VAL A 457 -3.55 -1.80 -14.19
CA VAL A 457 -4.51 -0.76 -14.57
C VAL A 457 -4.64 0.36 -13.52
N ASN A 458 -4.50 0.04 -12.22
CA ASN A 458 -4.48 1.06 -11.17
C ASN A 458 -3.36 2.07 -11.41
N VAL A 459 -2.14 1.57 -11.65
CA VAL A 459 -0.94 2.40 -11.80
C VAL A 459 -0.96 3.21 -13.09
N TRP A 460 -1.38 2.59 -14.22
CA TRP A 460 -1.48 3.29 -15.49
C TRP A 460 -2.47 4.44 -15.46
N SER A 461 -3.67 4.17 -15.00
CA SER A 461 -4.74 5.18 -14.91
C SER A 461 -4.35 6.30 -13.95
N TRP A 462 -3.75 5.95 -12.81
CA TRP A 462 -3.19 6.90 -11.85
C TRP A 462 -2.11 7.80 -12.47
N PHE A 463 -1.16 7.22 -13.21
CA PHE A 463 -0.10 7.95 -13.86
C PHE A 463 -0.61 8.94 -14.90
N ILE A 464 -1.52 8.50 -15.78
CA ILE A 464 -2.09 9.35 -16.83
C ILE A 464 -2.76 10.58 -16.22
N ILE A 465 -3.62 10.39 -15.21
CA ILE A 465 -4.31 11.50 -14.54
C ILE A 465 -3.31 12.39 -13.78
N GLY A 466 -2.35 11.79 -13.06
CA GLY A 466 -1.31 12.53 -12.36
C GLY A 466 -0.47 13.39 -13.31
N LEU A 467 -0.10 12.88 -14.47
CA LEU A 467 0.63 13.63 -15.49
C LEU A 467 -0.20 14.76 -16.09
N ILE A 468 -1.47 14.48 -16.44
CA ILE A 468 -2.37 15.51 -16.99
C ILE A 468 -2.47 16.70 -16.01
N PHE A 469 -2.79 16.45 -14.76
CA PHE A 469 -3.04 17.53 -13.79
C PHE A 469 -1.76 18.19 -13.28
N ASN A 470 -0.74 17.43 -12.91
CA ASN A 470 0.45 17.99 -12.25
C ASN A 470 1.54 18.46 -13.22
N TYR A 471 1.44 18.10 -14.50
CA TYR A 471 2.35 18.59 -15.52
C TYR A 471 1.64 19.51 -16.52
N PHE A 472 0.59 19.05 -17.26
CA PHE A 472 -0.05 19.85 -18.31
C PHE A 472 -0.95 20.95 -17.73
N VAL A 473 -1.89 20.63 -16.85
CA VAL A 473 -2.80 21.63 -16.25
C VAL A 473 -2.03 22.62 -15.39
N PHE A 474 -1.05 22.16 -14.61
CA PHE A 474 -0.17 23.02 -13.82
C PHE A 474 0.58 24.04 -14.67
N ARG A 475 1.09 23.65 -15.85
CA ARG A 475 1.81 24.57 -16.73
C ARG A 475 0.90 25.54 -17.50
N ARG A 476 -0.25 25.06 -17.97
CA ARG A 476 -1.15 25.84 -18.83
C ARG A 476 -2.17 26.67 -18.06
N PHE A 477 -2.66 26.16 -16.92
CA PHE A 477 -3.73 26.75 -16.12
C PHE A 477 -3.36 26.84 -14.64
N LYS A 478 -2.20 27.42 -14.34
CA LYS A 478 -1.59 27.44 -12.99
C LYS A 478 -2.53 28.00 -11.91
N GLU A 479 -3.27 29.08 -12.20
CA GLU A 479 -4.20 29.70 -11.26
C GLU A 479 -5.38 28.78 -10.94
N TRP A 480 -5.92 28.11 -11.97
CA TRP A 480 -7.00 27.14 -11.81
C TRP A 480 -6.50 25.95 -11.00
N TRP A 481 -5.32 25.41 -11.35
CA TRP A 481 -4.69 24.29 -10.65
C TRP A 481 -4.48 24.62 -9.17
N ALA A 482 -3.88 25.75 -8.83
CA ALA A 482 -3.62 26.17 -7.46
C ALA A 482 -4.91 26.36 -6.64
N ARG A 483 -6.02 26.71 -7.30
CA ARG A 483 -7.29 27.00 -6.64
C ARG A 483 -8.15 25.76 -6.44
N TYR A 484 -8.22 24.86 -7.43
CA TYR A 484 -9.24 23.84 -7.50
C TYR A 484 -8.74 22.40 -7.47
N THR A 485 -7.48 22.10 -7.77
CA THR A 485 -7.02 20.72 -7.94
C THR A 485 -7.20 19.87 -6.68
N TYR A 486 -6.82 20.39 -5.50
CA TYR A 486 -7.06 19.65 -4.25
C TYR A 486 -8.52 19.56 -3.86
N VAL A 487 -9.32 20.56 -4.21
CA VAL A 487 -10.77 20.56 -3.98
C VAL A 487 -11.44 19.53 -4.88
N LEU A 488 -11.00 19.42 -6.14
CA LEU A 488 -11.42 18.40 -7.08
C LEU A 488 -11.14 16.99 -6.56
N SER A 489 -9.90 16.74 -6.12
CA SER A 489 -9.51 15.46 -5.53
C SER A 489 -10.42 15.04 -4.38
N ASN A 490 -10.57 15.93 -3.39
CA ASN A 490 -11.40 15.65 -2.22
C ASN A 490 -12.89 15.47 -2.57
N GLY A 491 -13.38 16.22 -3.55
CA GLY A 491 -14.76 16.08 -4.01
C GLY A 491 -15.02 14.76 -4.72
N LEU A 492 -14.07 14.31 -5.55
CA LEU A 492 -14.13 13.01 -6.23
C LEU A 492 -14.10 11.86 -5.22
N ASP A 493 -13.16 11.89 -4.26
CA ASP A 493 -13.04 10.88 -3.19
C ASP A 493 -14.33 10.83 -2.34
N SER A 494 -14.85 11.99 -1.94
CA SER A 494 -16.06 12.07 -1.10
C SER A 494 -17.30 11.56 -1.83
N GLY A 495 -17.52 11.97 -3.08
CA GLY A 495 -18.69 11.56 -3.86
C GLY A 495 -18.72 10.05 -4.12
N ALA A 496 -17.59 9.49 -4.53
CA ALA A 496 -17.43 8.05 -4.77
C ALA A 496 -17.62 7.23 -3.47
N SER A 497 -17.02 7.68 -2.35
CA SER A 497 -17.14 6.99 -1.05
C SER A 497 -18.58 7.01 -0.53
N ILE A 498 -19.27 8.13 -0.63
CA ILE A 498 -20.68 8.23 -0.20
C ILE A 498 -21.56 7.27 -1.01
N LEU A 499 -21.35 7.19 -2.34
CA LEU A 499 -22.10 6.23 -3.15
C LEU A 499 -21.78 4.79 -2.78
N THR A 500 -20.51 4.43 -2.58
CA THR A 500 -20.13 3.07 -2.20
C THR A 500 -20.80 2.65 -0.90
N ILE A 501 -20.80 3.54 0.12
CA ILE A 501 -21.50 3.28 1.38
C ILE A 501 -23.01 3.11 1.13
N PHE A 502 -23.61 3.95 0.30
CA PHE A 502 -25.02 3.84 -0.05
C PHE A 502 -25.35 2.51 -0.71
N VAL A 503 -24.58 2.08 -1.70
CA VAL A 503 -24.77 0.80 -2.42
C VAL A 503 -24.65 -0.38 -1.45
N ILE A 504 -23.64 -0.38 -0.57
CA ILE A 504 -23.43 -1.44 0.42
C ILE A 504 -24.63 -1.53 1.38
N LEU A 505 -25.03 -0.40 1.98
CA LEU A 505 -26.03 -0.39 3.04
C LEU A 505 -27.46 -0.61 2.53
N PHE A 506 -27.80 -0.16 1.33
CA PHE A 506 -29.18 -0.17 0.84
C PHE A 506 -29.46 -1.20 -0.26
N LEU A 507 -28.45 -1.62 -1.01
CA LEU A 507 -28.59 -2.56 -2.12
C LEU A 507 -27.95 -3.91 -1.81
N GLN A 508 -26.65 -3.96 -1.58
CA GLN A 508 -25.91 -5.23 -1.38
C GLN A 508 -26.30 -5.93 -0.07
N SER A 509 -26.67 -5.20 0.98
CA SER A 509 -27.22 -5.79 2.21
C SER A 509 -28.56 -6.52 2.00
N ARG A 510 -29.20 -6.31 0.85
CA ARG A 510 -30.44 -6.96 0.42
C ARG A 510 -30.25 -7.88 -0.77
N ASP A 511 -29.00 -8.28 -1.04
CA ASP A 511 -28.60 -9.13 -2.18
C ASP A 511 -28.98 -8.55 -3.56
N ILE A 512 -29.03 -7.21 -3.68
CA ILE A 512 -29.30 -6.52 -4.94
C ILE A 512 -27.97 -6.04 -5.53
N TYR A 513 -27.47 -6.71 -6.60
CA TYR A 513 -26.15 -6.48 -7.19
C TYR A 513 -26.17 -5.81 -8.58
N GLY A 514 -27.28 -5.28 -9.03
CA GLY A 514 -27.43 -4.62 -10.33
C GLY A 514 -28.06 -5.52 -11.40
N PRO A 515 -28.14 -5.06 -12.65
CA PRO A 515 -28.72 -5.81 -13.75
C PRO A 515 -27.82 -6.99 -14.15
N ASP A 516 -28.42 -8.15 -14.46
CA ASP A 516 -27.65 -9.33 -14.90
C ASP A 516 -27.25 -9.19 -16.37
N TRP A 517 -26.01 -8.77 -16.61
CA TRP A 517 -25.41 -8.64 -17.92
C TRP A 517 -23.88 -8.74 -17.82
N TRP A 518 -23.19 -8.88 -18.96
CA TRP A 518 -21.72 -9.08 -18.99
C TRP A 518 -20.92 -7.95 -18.31
N GLY A 519 -21.42 -6.73 -18.34
CA GLY A 519 -20.77 -5.58 -17.72
C GLY A 519 -20.80 -5.58 -16.19
N LEU A 520 -21.54 -6.49 -15.54
CA LEU A 520 -21.53 -6.66 -14.09
C LEU A 520 -20.33 -7.49 -13.58
N GLU A 521 -19.63 -8.17 -14.46
CA GLU A 521 -18.48 -8.98 -14.08
C GLU A 521 -17.32 -8.10 -13.63
N LEU A 522 -16.78 -8.39 -12.41
CA LEU A 522 -15.61 -7.71 -11.84
C LEU A 522 -14.32 -8.40 -12.30
N ASP A 523 -14.25 -8.75 -13.56
CA ASP A 523 -13.06 -9.29 -14.18
C ASP A 523 -12.63 -8.44 -15.39
N ASP A 524 -11.49 -8.71 -15.93
CA ASP A 524 -10.93 -8.02 -17.09
C ASP A 524 -11.14 -8.77 -18.40
N HIS A 525 -11.97 -9.80 -18.37
CA HIS A 525 -12.28 -10.70 -19.50
C HIS A 525 -11.03 -11.34 -20.15
N CYS A 526 -10.03 -11.67 -19.32
CA CYS A 526 -8.79 -12.33 -19.71
C CYS A 526 -8.64 -13.70 -19.02
N PRO A 527 -9.49 -14.69 -19.31
CA PRO A 527 -9.55 -15.95 -18.57
C PRO A 527 -8.26 -16.77 -18.60
N LEU A 528 -7.43 -16.62 -19.62
CA LEU A 528 -6.17 -17.35 -19.74
C LEU A 528 -4.96 -16.62 -19.16
N ALA A 529 -5.11 -15.40 -18.64
CA ALA A 529 -3.98 -14.62 -18.13
C ALA A 529 -3.34 -15.25 -16.88
N HIS A 530 -4.11 -16.00 -16.08
CA HIS A 530 -3.62 -16.70 -14.90
C HIS A 530 -3.02 -18.08 -15.18
N CYS A 531 -3.08 -18.53 -16.45
CA CYS A 531 -2.63 -19.87 -16.80
C CYS A 531 -1.11 -20.00 -16.77
N PRO A 532 -0.57 -21.07 -16.17
CA PRO A 532 0.85 -21.40 -16.21
C PRO A 532 1.26 -21.84 -17.62
N MET A 533 2.55 -21.58 -17.96
CA MET A 533 3.13 -21.96 -19.26
C MET A 533 4.15 -23.11 -19.14
N ALA A 534 4.33 -23.70 -17.95
CA ALA A 534 5.24 -24.81 -17.77
C ALA A 534 4.60 -26.14 -18.18
N PRO A 535 5.38 -27.07 -18.81
CA PRO A 535 4.89 -28.41 -19.15
C PRO A 535 4.40 -29.19 -17.92
N GLY A 536 3.32 -29.95 -18.10
CA GLY A 536 2.80 -30.86 -17.08
C GLY A 536 2.08 -30.22 -15.89
N VAL A 537 1.90 -28.90 -15.87
CA VAL A 537 1.11 -28.21 -14.84
C VAL A 537 -0.36 -28.19 -15.24
N ILE A 538 -1.22 -28.72 -14.37
CA ILE A 538 -2.67 -28.82 -14.61
C ILE A 538 -3.37 -27.82 -13.71
N VAL A 539 -4.01 -26.82 -14.32
CA VAL A 539 -4.87 -25.84 -13.63
C VAL A 539 -6.22 -25.86 -14.33
N GLU A 540 -7.30 -25.84 -13.56
CA GLU A 540 -8.66 -25.84 -14.09
C GLU A 540 -8.90 -24.63 -15.01
N GLY A 541 -9.48 -24.85 -16.16
CA GLY A 541 -9.72 -23.79 -17.16
C GLY A 541 -8.51 -23.39 -18.00
N CYS A 542 -7.34 -24.02 -17.82
CA CYS A 542 -6.11 -23.71 -18.55
C CYS A 542 -5.71 -24.85 -19.51
N PRO A 543 -5.16 -24.54 -20.71
CA PRO A 543 -4.55 -25.52 -21.57
C PRO A 543 -3.31 -26.16 -20.92
N VAL A 544 -3.13 -27.46 -21.10
CA VAL A 544 -1.95 -28.19 -20.61
C VAL A 544 -0.89 -28.19 -21.71
N PHE A 545 0.31 -27.72 -21.36
CA PHE A 545 1.48 -27.80 -22.24
C PHE A 545 2.19 -29.14 -22.05
N ASN A 546 2.54 -29.80 -23.13
CA ASN A 546 3.30 -31.07 -23.17
C ASN A 546 4.81 -30.81 -23.29
#